data_143369f1dea842e58ed3ee136c76aac6
#
_entry.id   143369f1dea842e58ed3ee136c76aac6
#
_cell.length_a   1.000
_cell.length_b   1.000
_cell.length_c   1.000
_cell.angle_alpha   90.00
_cell.angle_beta   90.00
_cell.angle_gamma   90.00
#
_symmetry.space_group_name_H-M   'P 1'
#
loop_
_entity.id
_entity.type
_entity.pdbx_description
1 polymer ?
#
loop_
_entity_poly.entity_id
_entity_poly.type
_entity_poly.pdbx_seq_one_letter_code
_entity_poly.pdbx_strand_id
1 'polypeptide(L)'
;MKITNQELTKFSTIRTKSFAKYYCEPESISDLEEALAFNSTKNLSIVILGNGSNILFSKSFYENILFIRLTGDFNFFKINHDLVSIGASYSLKLAGRELIRIGCSDYIFFNLIPACIGGAVTQNAGTGIGEEIKDVCVSISCFDILKGKIVNLMNEECLFEYRNSIIKKKPNRYIVLSANFSIVNKVKDIKALVDKTKARISEKINREPSGYSFGSTFMNSSTPAWECIKSIRFRLNPSCGAFFSEKHNNWIINKNASGENIIALIKDTQKLVKEELNIDLINEVRII
;
A
#
# COMPACT_ATOMS: atom_id res chain seq x y z
N MET A 1 -25.36 4.23 -5.98
CA MET A 1 -24.31 4.01 -4.93
C MET A 1 -24.63 4.81 -3.67
N LYS A 2 -24.21 4.37 -2.45
CA LYS A 2 -24.50 5.07 -1.17
C LYS A 2 -23.23 5.69 -0.58
N ILE A 3 -23.28 6.99 -0.28
CA ILE A 3 -22.22 7.69 0.47
C ILE A 3 -22.64 7.84 1.91
N THR A 4 -21.81 7.37 2.86
CA THR A 4 -22.16 7.25 4.28
C THR A 4 -21.04 7.77 5.18
N ASN A 5 -21.35 8.01 6.44
CA ASN A 5 -20.33 8.13 7.50
C ASN A 5 -19.75 6.74 7.79
N GLN A 6 -18.44 6.65 7.99
CA GLN A 6 -17.77 5.39 8.18
C GLN A 6 -16.67 5.47 9.23
N GLU A 7 -16.63 4.51 10.16
CA GLU A 7 -15.47 4.30 11.00
C GLU A 7 -14.32 3.70 10.17
N LEU A 8 -13.16 4.36 10.17
CA LEU A 8 -12.00 4.01 9.35
C LEU A 8 -10.98 3.11 10.07
N THR A 9 -11.10 2.88 11.38
CA THR A 9 -10.13 2.14 12.19
C THR A 9 -9.72 0.80 11.56
N LYS A 10 -10.69 0.05 11.02
CA LYS A 10 -10.44 -1.25 10.38
C LYS A 10 -9.78 -1.17 8.99
N PHE A 11 -9.77 0.03 8.38
CA PHE A 11 -9.18 0.26 7.05
C PHE A 11 -7.72 0.72 7.09
N SER A 12 -7.08 0.66 8.26
CA SER A 12 -5.64 0.79 8.42
C SER A 12 -5.11 -0.30 9.35
N THR A 13 -3.99 -0.92 9.00
CA THR A 13 -3.41 -2.01 9.80
C THR A 13 -2.79 -1.53 11.12
N ILE A 14 -2.49 -0.24 11.26
CA ILE A 14 -2.04 0.38 12.53
C ILE A 14 -3.19 0.67 13.49
N ARG A 15 -4.46 0.61 13.02
CA ARG A 15 -5.66 0.69 13.86
C ARG A 15 -5.82 1.98 14.68
N THR A 16 -5.39 3.14 14.16
CA THR A 16 -5.73 4.42 14.78
C THR A 16 -7.22 4.70 14.63
N LYS A 17 -7.88 5.09 15.73
CA LYS A 17 -9.32 5.38 15.75
C LYS A 17 -9.60 6.61 14.90
N SER A 18 -10.45 6.47 13.89
CA SER A 18 -10.76 7.54 12.95
C SER A 18 -12.11 7.35 12.29
N PHE A 19 -12.76 8.44 11.83
CA PHE A 19 -14.05 8.45 11.15
C PHE A 19 -14.01 9.33 9.90
N ALA A 20 -14.73 8.93 8.86
CA ALA A 20 -14.99 9.70 7.66
C ALA A 20 -16.44 10.16 7.60
N LYS A 21 -16.66 11.41 7.20
CA LYS A 21 -17.99 11.94 6.87
C LYS A 21 -18.48 11.39 5.52
N TYR A 22 -17.56 11.18 4.58
CA TYR A 22 -17.89 10.70 3.24
C TYR A 22 -17.07 9.46 2.90
N TYR A 23 -17.75 8.35 2.76
CA TYR A 23 -17.19 7.05 2.40
C TYR A 23 -18.12 6.32 1.44
N CYS A 24 -17.56 5.63 0.45
CA CYS A 24 -18.32 4.76 -0.44
C CYS A 24 -17.51 3.55 -0.91
N GLU A 25 -18.23 2.51 -1.33
CA GLU A 25 -17.70 1.28 -1.92
C GLU A 25 -18.29 1.06 -3.31
N PRO A 26 -17.78 1.71 -4.37
CA PRO A 26 -18.18 1.44 -5.75
C PRO A 26 -17.93 -0.02 -6.12
N GLU A 27 -18.96 -0.68 -6.68
CA GLU A 27 -18.90 -2.07 -7.16
C GLU A 27 -18.71 -2.15 -8.67
N SER A 28 -18.99 -1.07 -9.39
CA SER A 28 -18.90 -0.95 -10.86
C SER A 28 -18.31 0.39 -11.28
N ILE A 29 -17.98 0.52 -12.58
CA ILE A 29 -17.54 1.80 -13.17
C ILE A 29 -18.64 2.85 -13.01
N SER A 30 -19.89 2.49 -13.23
CA SER A 30 -21.03 3.43 -13.07
C SER A 30 -21.13 3.97 -11.63
N ASP A 31 -20.92 3.11 -10.61
CA ASP A 31 -20.89 3.56 -9.22
C ASP A 31 -19.72 4.51 -8.95
N LEU A 32 -18.54 4.22 -9.55
CA LEU A 32 -17.39 5.08 -9.42
C LEU A 32 -17.65 6.46 -10.04
N GLU A 33 -18.25 6.50 -11.21
CA GLU A 33 -18.64 7.75 -11.88
C GLU A 33 -19.65 8.54 -11.04
N GLU A 34 -20.64 7.88 -10.44
CA GLU A 34 -21.59 8.50 -9.51
C GLU A 34 -20.88 9.10 -8.27
N ALA A 35 -19.89 8.38 -7.71
CA ALA A 35 -19.07 8.89 -6.60
C ALA A 35 -18.27 10.13 -6.98
N LEU A 36 -17.70 10.14 -8.18
CA LEU A 36 -16.93 11.27 -8.69
C LEU A 36 -17.81 12.46 -9.04
N ALA A 37 -19.03 12.22 -9.57
CA ALA A 37 -20.03 13.26 -9.80
C ALA A 37 -20.47 13.90 -8.48
N PHE A 38 -20.72 13.12 -7.42
CA PHE A 38 -20.95 13.66 -6.09
C PHE A 38 -19.78 14.51 -5.62
N ASN A 39 -18.54 14.02 -5.79
CA ASN A 39 -17.35 14.76 -5.39
C ASN A 39 -17.22 16.12 -6.08
N SER A 40 -17.59 16.22 -7.37
CA SER A 40 -17.52 17.47 -8.12
C SER A 40 -18.43 18.56 -7.54
N THR A 41 -19.55 18.20 -6.88
CA THR A 41 -20.47 19.13 -6.20
C THR A 41 -19.96 19.60 -4.84
N LYS A 42 -19.04 18.85 -4.20
CA LYS A 42 -18.54 19.10 -2.83
C LYS A 42 -17.09 19.56 -2.80
N ASN A 43 -16.36 19.39 -3.89
CA ASN A 43 -14.92 19.71 -4.00
C ASN A 43 -14.07 19.08 -2.88
N LEU A 44 -14.29 17.78 -2.59
CA LEU A 44 -13.54 17.06 -1.56
C LEU A 44 -12.23 16.51 -2.13
N SER A 45 -11.23 16.35 -1.27
CA SER A 45 -10.07 15.52 -1.62
C SER A 45 -10.49 14.05 -1.74
N ILE A 46 -9.89 13.31 -2.69
CA ILE A 46 -10.18 11.88 -2.87
C ILE A 46 -9.07 11.04 -2.26
N VAL A 47 -9.45 10.03 -1.49
CA VAL A 47 -8.53 9.02 -0.97
C VAL A 47 -9.03 7.63 -1.35
N ILE A 48 -8.27 6.94 -2.18
CA ILE A 48 -8.55 5.53 -2.51
C ILE A 48 -7.96 4.65 -1.41
N LEU A 49 -8.81 3.81 -0.82
CA LEU A 49 -8.46 2.86 0.23
C LEU A 49 -8.28 1.45 -0.35
N GLY A 50 -7.10 0.89 -0.17
CA GLY A 50 -6.84 -0.53 -0.35
C GLY A 50 -6.92 -1.28 0.98
N ASN A 51 -5.98 -2.19 1.22
CA ASN A 51 -5.89 -2.95 2.48
C ASN A 51 -5.40 -2.13 3.68
N GLY A 52 -5.01 -0.88 3.50
CA GLY A 52 -4.56 0.01 4.57
C GLY A 52 -3.24 -0.38 5.22
N SER A 53 -2.44 -1.22 4.56
CA SER A 53 -1.17 -1.72 5.11
C SER A 53 -0.02 -0.70 5.05
N ASN A 54 -0.24 0.46 4.43
CA ASN A 54 0.72 1.56 4.36
C ASN A 54 0.02 2.92 4.55
N ILE A 55 -0.98 2.98 5.44
CA ILE A 55 -1.77 4.19 5.72
C ILE A 55 -1.79 4.46 7.22
N LEU A 56 -1.58 5.72 7.58
CA LEU A 56 -1.84 6.27 8.91
C LEU A 56 -2.95 7.32 8.82
N PHE A 57 -4.07 7.09 9.49
CA PHE A 57 -5.06 8.13 9.72
C PHE A 57 -4.59 9.03 10.86
N SER A 58 -4.26 10.28 10.53
CA SER A 58 -3.67 11.25 11.46
C SER A 58 -4.69 11.91 12.38
N LYS A 59 -5.94 12.02 11.91
CA LYS A 59 -7.03 12.72 12.61
C LYS A 59 -8.10 11.74 13.08
N SER A 60 -8.81 12.11 14.12
CA SER A 60 -9.97 11.35 14.61
C SER A 60 -11.20 11.47 13.72
N PHE A 61 -11.31 12.55 12.92
CA PHE A 61 -12.44 12.80 12.02
C PHE A 61 -12.02 13.54 10.73
N TYR A 62 -12.59 13.12 9.58
CA TYR A 62 -12.36 13.71 8.26
C TYR A 62 -13.66 14.23 7.66
N GLU A 63 -13.78 15.54 7.47
CA GLU A 63 -14.96 16.19 6.89
C GLU A 63 -14.83 16.49 5.39
N ASN A 64 -13.58 16.72 4.91
CA ASN A 64 -13.31 17.25 3.58
C ASN A 64 -12.66 16.22 2.65
N ILE A 65 -12.83 14.92 2.96
CA ILE A 65 -12.28 13.82 2.17
C ILE A 65 -13.38 12.84 1.81
N LEU A 66 -13.46 12.49 0.53
CA LEU A 66 -14.21 11.34 0.06
C LEU A 66 -13.28 10.12 0.04
N PHE A 67 -13.55 9.17 0.92
CA PHE A 67 -12.87 7.87 0.94
C PHE A 67 -13.60 6.89 0.01
N ILE A 68 -12.88 6.33 -0.94
CA ILE A 68 -13.40 5.38 -1.92
C ILE A 68 -12.67 4.05 -1.75
N ARG A 69 -13.40 2.96 -1.60
CA ARG A 69 -12.87 1.61 -1.56
C ARG A 69 -13.52 0.79 -2.67
N LEU A 70 -12.75 0.43 -3.68
CA LEU A 70 -13.25 -0.37 -4.81
C LEU A 70 -13.59 -1.79 -4.35
N THR A 71 -14.74 -2.33 -4.81
CA THR A 71 -15.23 -3.69 -4.53
C THR A 71 -15.85 -4.29 -5.79
N GLY A 72 -16.66 -5.32 -5.69
CA GLY A 72 -17.44 -5.87 -6.82
C GLY A 72 -16.59 -6.22 -8.05
N ASP A 73 -16.89 -5.58 -9.17
CA ASP A 73 -16.24 -5.80 -10.47
C ASP A 73 -14.74 -5.51 -10.48
N PHE A 74 -14.21 -4.82 -9.47
CA PHE A 74 -12.78 -4.57 -9.33
C PHE A 74 -12.04 -5.68 -8.59
N ASN A 75 -12.73 -6.79 -8.23
CA ASN A 75 -12.18 -7.94 -7.52
C ASN A 75 -12.20 -9.20 -8.40
N PHE A 76 -11.25 -9.28 -9.33
CA PHE A 76 -11.15 -10.41 -10.25
C PHE A 76 -9.70 -10.85 -10.50
N PHE A 77 -9.56 -12.09 -10.99
CA PHE A 77 -8.32 -12.69 -11.45
C PHE A 77 -8.61 -13.46 -12.75
N LYS A 78 -8.07 -13.01 -13.88
CA LYS A 78 -8.36 -13.60 -15.21
C LYS A 78 -7.06 -13.85 -15.97
N ILE A 79 -6.81 -15.10 -16.33
CA ILE A 79 -5.69 -15.50 -17.18
C ILE A 79 -6.13 -15.41 -18.64
N ASN A 80 -5.30 -14.78 -19.47
CA ASN A 80 -5.48 -14.69 -20.90
C ASN A 80 -4.11 -14.88 -21.60
N HIS A 81 -3.87 -16.07 -22.17
CA HIS A 81 -2.59 -16.48 -22.77
C HIS A 81 -1.40 -16.23 -21.81
N ASP A 82 -0.50 -15.36 -22.18
CA ASP A 82 0.73 -15.03 -21.46
C ASP A 82 0.59 -13.86 -20.47
N LEU A 83 -0.64 -13.40 -20.25
CA LEU A 83 -0.98 -12.34 -19.33
C LEU A 83 -1.98 -12.80 -18.28
N VAL A 84 -1.91 -12.20 -17.12
CA VAL A 84 -2.98 -12.23 -16.12
C VAL A 84 -3.46 -10.82 -15.84
N SER A 85 -4.76 -10.59 -15.97
CA SER A 85 -5.44 -9.35 -15.61
C SER A 85 -6.02 -9.50 -14.21
N ILE A 86 -5.68 -8.59 -13.30
CA ILE A 86 -6.09 -8.67 -11.90
C ILE A 86 -6.70 -7.32 -11.49
N GLY A 87 -7.89 -7.39 -10.89
CA GLY A 87 -8.62 -6.22 -10.43
C GLY A 87 -7.95 -5.50 -9.26
N ALA A 88 -8.13 -4.18 -9.17
CA ALA A 88 -7.43 -3.33 -8.21
C ALA A 88 -7.71 -3.70 -6.73
N SER A 89 -8.91 -4.19 -6.41
CA SER A 89 -9.27 -4.61 -5.05
C SER A 89 -8.86 -6.05 -4.71
N TYR A 90 -8.39 -6.82 -5.70
CA TYR A 90 -7.96 -8.20 -5.48
C TYR A 90 -6.73 -8.26 -4.57
N SER A 91 -6.70 -9.25 -3.67
CA SER A 91 -5.57 -9.42 -2.74
C SER A 91 -4.29 -9.83 -3.47
N LEU A 92 -3.21 -9.08 -3.26
CA LEU A 92 -1.90 -9.40 -3.82
C LEU A 92 -1.41 -10.78 -3.37
N LYS A 93 -1.63 -11.14 -2.09
CA LYS A 93 -1.27 -12.47 -1.57
C LYS A 93 -2.07 -13.60 -2.22
N LEU A 94 -3.36 -13.40 -2.49
CA LEU A 94 -4.15 -14.39 -3.20
C LEU A 94 -3.66 -14.54 -4.64
N ALA A 95 -3.41 -13.42 -5.35
CA ALA A 95 -2.83 -13.44 -6.68
C ALA A 95 -1.48 -14.18 -6.70
N GLY A 96 -0.61 -13.90 -5.74
CA GLY A 96 0.66 -14.61 -5.60
C GLY A 96 0.49 -16.13 -5.44
N ARG A 97 -0.48 -16.57 -4.64
CA ARG A 97 -0.77 -18.01 -4.46
C ARG A 97 -1.23 -18.67 -5.77
N GLU A 98 -2.16 -18.03 -6.50
CA GLU A 98 -2.63 -18.54 -7.79
C GLU A 98 -1.49 -18.62 -8.82
N LEU A 99 -0.65 -17.59 -8.89
CA LEU A 99 0.49 -17.52 -9.81
C LEU A 99 1.57 -18.56 -9.48
N ILE A 100 1.86 -18.82 -8.21
CA ILE A 100 2.76 -19.89 -7.78
C ILE A 100 2.23 -21.28 -8.17
N ARG A 101 0.92 -21.54 -8.07
CA ARG A 101 0.28 -22.79 -8.45
C ARG A 101 0.42 -23.13 -9.94
N ILE A 102 0.53 -22.12 -10.79
CA ILE A 102 0.74 -22.29 -12.24
C ILE A 102 2.22 -22.15 -12.65
N GLY A 103 3.14 -22.13 -11.67
CA GLY A 103 4.59 -22.16 -11.90
C GLY A 103 5.27 -20.81 -12.10
N CYS A 104 4.60 -19.68 -11.88
CA CYS A 104 5.16 -18.34 -12.09
C CYS A 104 6.04 -17.91 -10.90
N SER A 105 7.35 -18.18 -10.99
CA SER A 105 8.33 -17.94 -9.91
C SER A 105 8.55 -16.47 -9.58
N ASP A 106 8.35 -15.57 -10.55
CA ASP A 106 8.58 -14.12 -10.42
C ASP A 106 7.61 -13.46 -9.43
N TYR A 107 6.57 -14.19 -9.01
CA TYR A 107 5.49 -13.71 -8.14
C TYR A 107 5.60 -14.17 -6.69
N ILE A 108 6.72 -14.75 -6.27
CA ILE A 108 6.93 -15.14 -4.86
C ILE A 108 6.71 -13.93 -3.93
N PHE A 109 7.20 -12.75 -4.31
CA PHE A 109 7.13 -11.54 -3.50
C PHE A 109 5.70 -11.03 -3.28
N PHE A 110 4.74 -11.36 -4.16
CA PHE A 110 3.31 -11.04 -3.95
C PHE A 110 2.79 -11.64 -2.63
N ASN A 111 3.26 -12.84 -2.28
CA ASN A 111 2.87 -13.53 -1.04
C ASN A 111 3.39 -12.84 0.23
N LEU A 112 4.38 -11.95 0.08
CA LEU A 112 5.04 -11.28 1.19
C LEU A 112 4.44 -9.92 1.53
N ILE A 113 3.60 -9.33 0.64
CA ILE A 113 3.11 -7.95 0.77
C ILE A 113 1.61 -7.95 1.07
N PRO A 114 1.14 -7.37 2.18
CA PRO A 114 -0.26 -7.40 2.59
C PRO A 114 -1.11 -6.30 1.91
N ALA A 115 -0.97 -6.15 0.59
CA ALA A 115 -1.66 -5.13 -0.20
C ALA A 115 -2.79 -5.73 -1.05
N CYS A 116 -3.63 -4.87 -1.63
CA CYS A 116 -4.38 -5.16 -2.84
C CYS A 116 -3.59 -4.70 -4.08
N ILE A 117 -3.97 -5.17 -5.26
CA ILE A 117 -3.29 -4.85 -6.53
C ILE A 117 -3.17 -3.34 -6.75
N GLY A 118 -4.26 -2.58 -6.61
CA GLY A 118 -4.25 -1.13 -6.81
C GLY A 118 -3.29 -0.40 -5.87
N GLY A 119 -3.23 -0.82 -4.60
CA GLY A 119 -2.28 -0.28 -3.63
C GLY A 119 -0.84 -0.66 -3.94
N ALA A 120 -0.59 -1.90 -4.37
CA ALA A 120 0.73 -2.38 -4.75
C ALA A 120 1.28 -1.64 -5.99
N VAL A 121 0.45 -1.46 -7.02
CA VAL A 121 0.79 -0.68 -8.23
C VAL A 121 1.08 0.78 -7.86
N THR A 122 0.20 1.41 -7.09
CA THR A 122 0.37 2.82 -6.68
C THR A 122 1.70 3.06 -5.97
N GLN A 123 2.12 2.13 -5.12
CA GLN A 123 3.35 2.23 -4.33
C GLN A 123 4.58 1.67 -5.05
N ASN A 124 4.45 1.04 -6.24
CA ASN A 124 5.47 0.17 -6.80
C ASN A 124 6.02 -0.76 -5.71
N ALA A 125 5.11 -1.53 -5.11
CA ALA A 125 5.42 -2.32 -3.93
C ALA A 125 6.46 -3.40 -4.22
N GLY A 126 7.39 -3.60 -3.28
CA GLY A 126 8.45 -4.60 -3.40
C GLY A 126 9.00 -4.98 -2.03
N THR A 127 9.87 -5.98 -2.00
CA THR A 127 10.45 -6.55 -0.77
C THR A 127 11.74 -5.88 -0.31
N GLY A 128 12.26 -4.92 -1.07
CA GLY A 128 13.54 -4.25 -0.79
C GLY A 128 14.79 -5.03 -1.21
N ILE A 129 14.62 -6.21 -1.82
CA ILE A 129 15.72 -7.06 -2.35
C ILE A 129 15.67 -7.20 -3.88
N GLY A 130 15.24 -6.14 -4.57
CA GLY A 130 15.24 -6.08 -6.03
C GLY A 130 14.00 -6.67 -6.71
N GLU A 131 12.93 -6.96 -5.98
CA GLU A 131 11.64 -7.41 -6.54
C GLU A 131 10.59 -6.33 -6.32
N GLU A 132 10.02 -5.77 -7.39
CA GLU A 132 9.02 -4.71 -7.36
C GLU A 132 7.91 -4.95 -8.40
N ILE A 133 6.78 -4.28 -8.24
CA ILE A 133 5.66 -4.36 -9.20
C ILE A 133 6.10 -4.03 -10.63
N LYS A 134 6.97 -3.04 -10.81
CA LYS A 134 7.49 -2.63 -12.14
C LYS A 134 8.13 -3.77 -12.93
N ASP A 135 8.73 -4.75 -12.26
CA ASP A 135 9.49 -5.84 -12.90
C ASP A 135 8.58 -6.85 -13.59
N VAL A 136 7.30 -6.92 -13.20
CA VAL A 136 6.33 -7.91 -13.68
C VAL A 136 5.06 -7.29 -14.26
N CYS A 137 4.81 -6.00 -14.02
CA CYS A 137 3.65 -5.28 -14.55
C CYS A 137 3.86 -4.93 -16.03
N VAL A 138 2.89 -5.24 -16.87
CA VAL A 138 2.91 -4.91 -18.30
C VAL A 138 2.16 -3.60 -18.55
N SER A 139 0.99 -3.46 -17.94
CA SER A 139 0.15 -2.27 -18.09
C SER A 139 -0.85 -2.17 -16.94
N ILE A 140 -1.43 -1.00 -16.77
CA ILE A 140 -2.53 -0.76 -15.82
C ILE A 140 -3.71 -0.12 -16.52
N SER A 141 -4.92 -0.47 -16.09
CA SER A 141 -6.13 0.23 -16.46
C SER A 141 -6.52 1.18 -15.33
N CYS A 142 -6.72 2.46 -15.65
CA CYS A 142 -7.05 3.51 -14.69
C CYS A 142 -8.27 4.29 -15.14
N PHE A 143 -9.06 4.78 -14.20
CA PHE A 143 -10.00 5.88 -14.46
C PHE A 143 -9.24 7.21 -14.35
N ASP A 144 -9.16 7.96 -15.46
CA ASP A 144 -8.59 9.33 -15.48
C ASP A 144 -9.71 10.30 -15.08
N ILE A 145 -9.66 10.80 -13.85
CA ILE A 145 -10.69 11.70 -13.27
C ILE A 145 -10.84 12.98 -14.10
N LEU A 146 -9.72 13.53 -14.62
CA LEU A 146 -9.74 14.76 -15.39
C LEU A 146 -10.39 14.57 -16.78
N LYS A 147 -10.25 13.38 -17.37
CA LYS A 147 -10.81 13.05 -18.69
C LYS A 147 -12.19 12.40 -18.60
N GLY A 148 -12.63 11.97 -17.41
CA GLY A 148 -13.88 11.25 -17.19
C GLY A 148 -13.95 9.93 -17.95
N LYS A 149 -12.82 9.22 -18.14
CA LYS A 149 -12.78 7.97 -18.91
C LYS A 149 -11.68 7.02 -18.46
N ILE A 150 -11.83 5.76 -18.86
CA ILE A 150 -10.80 4.74 -18.65
C ILE A 150 -9.64 4.97 -19.64
N VAL A 151 -8.43 4.86 -19.12
CA VAL A 151 -7.18 4.91 -19.87
C VAL A 151 -6.30 3.72 -19.51
N ASN A 152 -5.55 3.21 -20.47
CA ASN A 152 -4.52 2.20 -20.22
C ASN A 152 -3.15 2.87 -20.27
N LEU A 153 -2.31 2.57 -19.28
CA LEU A 153 -0.93 3.04 -19.20
C LEU A 153 -0.01 1.83 -19.28
N MET A 154 0.92 1.86 -20.21
CA MET A 154 1.96 0.84 -20.30
C MET A 154 2.96 1.01 -19.16
N ASN A 155 3.81 0.01 -18.91
CA ASN A 155 4.77 0.02 -17.80
C ASN A 155 5.60 1.33 -17.77
N GLU A 156 6.12 1.75 -18.93
CA GLU A 156 6.95 2.96 -19.08
C GLU A 156 6.17 4.22 -18.71
N GLU A 157 4.88 4.28 -19.04
CA GLU A 157 3.99 5.39 -18.73
C GLU A 157 3.62 5.47 -17.24
N CYS A 158 3.77 4.34 -16.52
CA CYS A 158 3.55 4.28 -15.08
C CYS A 158 4.63 5.00 -14.29
N LEU A 159 5.76 5.37 -14.88
CA LEU A 159 6.88 6.10 -14.27
C LEU A 159 7.25 5.55 -12.89
N PHE A 160 7.37 4.22 -12.82
CA PHE A 160 7.71 3.53 -11.59
C PHE A 160 9.12 3.88 -11.10
N GLU A 161 9.22 4.22 -9.84
CA GLU A 161 10.46 4.47 -9.11
C GLU A 161 10.38 3.76 -7.74
N TYR A 162 11.45 3.80 -6.96
CA TYR A 162 11.43 3.24 -5.61
C TYR A 162 10.28 3.84 -4.78
N ARG A 163 9.32 3.00 -4.41
CA ARG A 163 8.10 3.37 -3.65
C ARG A 163 7.26 4.49 -4.30
N ASN A 164 7.31 4.59 -5.63
CA ASN A 164 6.62 5.66 -6.37
C ASN A 164 6.09 5.19 -7.74
N SER A 165 5.08 5.92 -8.24
CA SER A 165 4.48 5.73 -9.56
C SER A 165 3.81 7.01 -10.05
N ILE A 166 3.37 7.04 -11.31
CA ILE A 166 2.57 8.14 -11.89
C ILE A 166 1.31 8.43 -11.05
N ILE A 167 0.74 7.40 -10.40
CA ILE A 167 -0.46 7.54 -9.56
C ILE A 167 -0.16 8.42 -8.33
N LYS A 168 0.98 8.22 -7.69
CA LYS A 168 1.43 9.07 -6.56
C LYS A 168 1.92 10.45 -7.03
N LYS A 169 2.62 10.51 -8.17
CA LYS A 169 3.12 11.77 -8.75
C LYS A 169 2.01 12.72 -9.19
N LYS A 170 0.85 12.17 -9.56
CA LYS A 170 -0.34 12.94 -9.99
C LYS A 170 -1.54 12.60 -9.09
N PRO A 171 -1.55 13.08 -7.83
CA PRO A 171 -2.65 12.81 -6.91
C PRO A 171 -3.95 13.36 -7.49
N ASN A 172 -5.07 12.67 -7.19
CA ASN A 172 -6.42 13.01 -7.65
C ASN A 172 -6.62 12.95 -9.18
N ARG A 173 -5.70 12.30 -9.92
CA ARG A 173 -5.87 12.13 -11.36
C ARG A 173 -6.28 10.71 -11.74
N TYR A 174 -5.61 9.70 -11.22
CA TYR A 174 -5.81 8.32 -11.64
C TYR A 174 -6.31 7.45 -10.50
N ILE A 175 -7.33 6.64 -10.78
CA ILE A 175 -7.79 5.57 -9.92
C ILE A 175 -7.48 4.26 -10.63
N VAL A 176 -6.60 3.42 -10.06
CA VAL A 176 -6.27 2.11 -10.63
C VAL A 176 -7.48 1.20 -10.55
N LEU A 177 -7.89 0.62 -11.67
CA LEU A 177 -9.01 -0.31 -11.80
C LEU A 177 -8.56 -1.76 -11.90
N SER A 178 -7.44 -2.00 -12.61
CA SER A 178 -6.79 -3.31 -12.74
C SER A 178 -5.35 -3.16 -13.21
N ALA A 179 -4.60 -4.26 -13.15
CA ALA A 179 -3.26 -4.35 -13.73
C ALA A 179 -3.10 -5.67 -14.48
N ASN A 180 -2.29 -5.63 -15.55
CA ASN A 180 -1.90 -6.78 -16.34
C ASN A 180 -0.45 -7.15 -16.02
N PHE A 181 -0.21 -8.43 -15.78
CA PHE A 181 1.09 -8.97 -15.44
C PHE A 181 1.48 -10.08 -16.39
N SER A 182 2.79 -10.19 -16.72
CA SER A 182 3.33 -11.23 -17.59
C SER A 182 3.42 -12.56 -16.86
N ILE A 183 2.97 -13.66 -17.48
CA ILE A 183 3.07 -15.03 -16.95
C ILE A 183 3.78 -15.99 -17.92
N VAL A 184 4.72 -15.47 -18.71
CA VAL A 184 5.49 -16.25 -19.68
C VAL A 184 6.52 -17.17 -19.00
N ASN A 185 7.14 -16.72 -17.90
CA ASN A 185 8.17 -17.45 -17.18
C ASN A 185 7.56 -18.45 -16.20
N LYS A 186 7.50 -19.72 -16.59
CA LYS A 186 6.97 -20.79 -15.75
C LYS A 186 8.01 -21.87 -15.49
N VAL A 187 8.15 -22.25 -14.24
CA VAL A 187 8.99 -23.38 -13.83
C VAL A 187 8.18 -24.68 -13.83
N LYS A 188 8.83 -25.81 -14.12
CA LYS A 188 8.20 -27.14 -14.15
C LYS A 188 8.01 -27.73 -12.77
N ASP A 189 8.95 -27.49 -11.86
CA ASP A 189 8.91 -28.02 -10.50
C ASP A 189 8.11 -27.08 -9.59
N ILE A 190 6.79 -27.22 -9.63
CA ILE A 190 5.86 -26.44 -8.81
C ILE A 190 6.05 -26.74 -7.32
N LYS A 191 6.40 -27.99 -6.95
CA LYS A 191 6.62 -28.38 -5.56
C LYS A 191 7.80 -27.61 -4.95
N ALA A 192 8.95 -27.59 -5.61
CA ALA A 192 10.09 -26.81 -5.18
C ALA A 192 9.78 -25.30 -5.10
N LEU A 193 8.99 -24.76 -6.05
CA LEU A 193 8.54 -23.37 -6.03
C LEU A 193 7.65 -23.05 -4.82
N VAL A 194 6.70 -23.92 -4.50
CA VAL A 194 5.85 -23.79 -3.30
C VAL A 194 6.68 -23.83 -2.02
N ASP A 195 7.63 -24.76 -1.92
CA ASP A 195 8.48 -24.89 -0.73
C ASP A 195 9.41 -23.67 -0.57
N LYS A 196 9.99 -23.16 -1.66
CA LYS A 196 10.72 -21.89 -1.66
C LYS A 196 9.85 -20.71 -1.21
N THR A 197 8.60 -20.65 -1.68
CA THR A 197 7.66 -19.60 -1.27
C THR A 197 7.34 -19.66 0.21
N LYS A 198 7.09 -20.86 0.75
CA LYS A 198 6.86 -21.05 2.20
C LYS A 198 8.07 -20.65 3.03
N ALA A 199 9.26 -21.01 2.60
CA ALA A 199 10.52 -20.62 3.29
C ALA A 199 10.63 -19.08 3.38
N ARG A 200 10.42 -18.35 2.27
CA ARG A 200 10.45 -16.88 2.25
C ARG A 200 9.36 -16.25 3.14
N ILE A 201 8.15 -16.83 3.17
CA ILE A 201 7.08 -16.38 4.07
C ILE A 201 7.51 -16.57 5.53
N SER A 202 8.10 -17.72 5.89
CA SER A 202 8.58 -18.01 7.24
C SER A 202 9.69 -17.04 7.66
N GLU A 203 10.68 -16.80 6.80
CA GLU A 203 11.75 -15.81 7.04
C GLU A 203 11.19 -14.42 7.31
N LYS A 204 10.19 -14.00 6.51
CA LYS A 204 9.53 -12.71 6.71
C LYS A 204 8.84 -12.63 8.07
N ILE A 205 8.04 -13.63 8.45
CA ILE A 205 7.36 -13.70 9.75
C ILE A 205 8.37 -13.64 10.90
N ASN A 206 9.53 -14.32 10.73
CA ASN A 206 10.58 -14.30 11.72
C ASN A 206 11.27 -12.94 11.87
N ARG A 207 11.32 -12.11 10.82
CA ARG A 207 11.95 -10.77 10.84
C ARG A 207 11.00 -9.67 11.25
N GLU A 208 9.72 -9.79 10.92
CA GLU A 208 8.75 -8.72 11.17
C GLU A 208 8.15 -8.81 12.57
N PRO A 209 7.89 -7.67 13.22
CA PRO A 209 7.21 -7.64 14.51
C PRO A 209 5.73 -8.00 14.36
N SER A 210 5.16 -8.55 15.43
CA SER A 210 3.72 -8.73 15.58
C SER A 210 3.07 -7.46 16.15
N GLY A 211 1.76 -7.27 15.89
CA GLY A 211 0.96 -6.16 16.40
C GLY A 211 0.44 -5.23 15.31
N TYR A 212 -0.29 -4.20 15.71
CA TYR A 212 -0.84 -3.21 14.80
C TYR A 212 0.28 -2.29 14.29
N SER A 213 0.52 -2.33 12.97
CA SER A 213 1.58 -1.59 12.30
C SER A 213 1.19 -1.34 10.83
N PHE A 214 1.77 -0.34 10.21
CA PHE A 214 1.66 -0.08 8.77
C PHE A 214 2.92 -0.53 8.00
N GLY A 215 3.79 -1.35 8.60
CA GLY A 215 5.06 -1.73 8.00
C GLY A 215 6.17 -0.70 8.24
N SER A 216 7.05 -0.54 7.26
CA SER A 216 8.14 0.44 7.33
C SER A 216 7.61 1.87 7.43
N THR A 217 8.12 2.62 8.41
CA THR A 217 7.75 4.02 8.63
C THR A 217 8.42 4.95 7.62
N PHE A 218 9.72 4.71 7.37
CA PHE A 218 10.55 5.54 6.50
C PHE A 218 11.13 4.75 5.35
N MET A 219 11.34 5.43 4.23
CA MET A 219 12.07 4.90 3.07
C MET A 219 13.54 4.70 3.42
N ASN A 220 14.16 3.71 2.79
CA ASN A 220 15.61 3.58 2.84
C ASN A 220 16.27 4.60 1.90
N SER A 221 17.40 5.14 2.34
CA SER A 221 18.30 5.98 1.56
C SER A 221 19.67 5.29 1.42
N SER A 222 20.75 6.03 1.29
CA SER A 222 22.13 5.49 1.34
C SER A 222 22.41 4.73 2.63
N THR A 223 21.81 5.16 3.75
CA THR A 223 21.82 4.44 5.02
C THR A 223 20.41 3.88 5.26
N PRO A 224 20.26 2.59 5.57
CA PRO A 224 18.96 2.01 5.89
C PRO A 224 18.29 2.71 7.08
N ALA A 225 17.00 3.09 6.92
CA ALA A 225 16.30 3.82 7.97
C ALA A 225 16.26 3.10 9.33
N TRP A 226 16.22 1.75 9.34
CA TRP A 226 16.25 0.98 10.58
C TRP A 226 17.57 1.12 11.35
N GLU A 227 18.70 1.32 10.68
CA GLU A 227 20.01 1.58 11.29
C GLU A 227 20.05 2.96 11.95
N CYS A 228 19.56 3.98 11.21
CA CYS A 228 19.46 5.35 11.75
C CYS A 228 18.60 5.38 13.03
N ILE A 229 17.45 4.71 13.03
CA ILE A 229 16.56 4.67 14.18
C ILE A 229 17.18 3.86 15.34
N LYS A 230 17.88 2.77 15.03
CA LYS A 230 18.57 1.96 16.03
C LYS A 230 19.60 2.78 16.81
N SER A 231 20.37 3.63 16.13
CA SER A 231 21.44 4.42 16.76
C SER A 231 20.93 5.48 17.74
N ILE A 232 19.73 6.04 17.50
CA ILE A 232 19.12 7.09 18.34
C ILE A 232 18.04 6.55 19.30
N ARG A 233 17.78 5.25 19.28
CA ARG A 233 16.64 4.64 19.97
C ARG A 233 16.56 4.97 21.45
N PHE A 234 17.69 5.06 22.15
CA PHE A 234 17.77 5.37 23.57
C PHE A 234 17.29 6.79 23.93
N ARG A 235 17.16 7.68 22.92
CA ARG A 235 16.61 9.05 23.03
C ARG A 235 15.14 9.16 22.65
N LEU A 236 14.57 8.11 22.02
CA LEU A 236 13.18 8.10 21.61
C LEU A 236 12.29 7.69 22.78
N ASN A 237 11.36 8.57 23.12
CA ASN A 237 10.32 8.26 24.09
C ASN A 237 9.11 7.63 23.39
N PRO A 238 8.55 6.53 23.93
CA PRO A 238 7.26 6.01 23.46
C PRO A 238 6.19 7.12 23.52
N SER A 239 5.41 7.30 22.47
CA SER A 239 4.36 8.29 22.42
C SER A 239 3.01 7.66 22.72
N CYS A 240 2.53 7.79 23.96
CA CYS A 240 1.17 7.42 24.37
C CYS A 240 0.66 6.07 23.82
N GLY A 241 1.48 5.02 23.87
CA GLY A 241 1.13 3.69 23.36
C GLY A 241 1.61 3.36 21.95
N ALA A 242 2.40 4.23 21.29
CA ALA A 242 3.14 3.93 20.07
C ALA A 242 4.64 3.89 20.34
N PHE A 243 5.35 2.92 19.74
CA PHE A 243 6.80 2.77 19.88
C PHE A 243 7.41 2.03 18.69
N PHE A 244 8.69 2.27 18.42
CA PHE A 244 9.42 1.47 17.44
C PHE A 244 9.71 0.06 17.99
N SER A 245 9.48 -0.95 17.16
CA SER A 245 9.71 -2.35 17.50
C SER A 245 11.20 -2.64 17.72
N GLU A 246 11.52 -3.45 18.71
CA GLU A 246 12.89 -3.98 18.89
C GLU A 246 13.30 -4.96 17.82
N LYS A 247 12.33 -5.70 17.30
CA LYS A 247 12.56 -6.69 16.24
C LYS A 247 12.87 -6.05 14.90
N HIS A 248 12.30 -4.87 14.60
CA HIS A 248 12.55 -4.10 13.38
C HIS A 248 12.42 -2.60 13.67
N ASN A 249 13.53 -1.90 13.81
CA ASN A 249 13.55 -0.52 14.29
C ASN A 249 12.83 0.51 13.38
N ASN A 250 12.52 0.19 12.13
CA ASN A 250 11.76 1.05 11.23
C ASN A 250 10.23 0.79 11.27
N TRP A 251 9.75 -0.04 12.22
CA TRP A 251 8.32 -0.37 12.37
C TRP A 251 7.76 0.18 13.66
N ILE A 252 6.74 1.04 13.56
CA ILE A 252 5.96 1.50 14.71
C ILE A 252 4.88 0.48 15.03
N ILE A 253 4.79 0.10 16.30
CA ILE A 253 3.73 -0.74 16.86
C ILE A 253 2.79 0.16 17.64
N ASN A 254 1.49 0.05 17.33
CA ASN A 254 0.44 0.74 18.05
C ASN A 254 -0.23 -0.20 19.04
N LYS A 255 -0.23 0.18 20.32
CA LYS A 255 -1.06 -0.46 21.35
C LYS A 255 -2.39 0.28 21.58
N ASN A 256 -2.38 1.61 21.71
CA ASN A 256 -3.58 2.42 21.92
C ASN A 256 -3.36 3.90 21.56
N ALA A 257 -2.34 4.24 20.77
CA ALA A 257 -2.05 5.62 20.41
C ALA A 257 -3.05 6.16 19.38
N SER A 258 -3.31 7.45 19.43
CA SER A 258 -4.00 8.17 18.37
C SER A 258 -3.09 8.39 17.16
N GLY A 259 -3.68 8.80 16.02
CA GLY A 259 -2.91 9.18 14.83
C GLY A 259 -1.95 10.33 15.11
N GLU A 260 -2.38 11.31 15.90
CA GLU A 260 -1.57 12.48 16.31
C GLU A 260 -0.34 12.07 17.14
N ASN A 261 -0.51 11.12 18.07
CA ASN A 261 0.61 10.59 18.85
C ASN A 261 1.65 9.88 17.98
N ILE A 262 1.20 9.10 16.98
CA ILE A 262 2.11 8.43 16.05
C ILE A 262 2.85 9.45 15.18
N ILE A 263 2.17 10.52 14.74
CA ILE A 263 2.82 11.61 14.00
C ILE A 263 3.86 12.33 14.85
N ALA A 264 3.56 12.59 16.12
CA ALA A 264 4.55 13.17 17.02
C ALA A 264 5.82 12.30 17.10
N LEU A 265 5.66 10.98 17.30
CA LEU A 265 6.78 10.03 17.31
C LEU A 265 7.57 10.04 15.98
N ILE A 266 6.88 10.10 14.82
CA ILE A 266 7.53 10.18 13.51
C ILE A 266 8.36 11.48 13.40
N LYS A 267 7.79 12.62 13.75
CA LYS A 267 8.48 13.94 13.69
C LYS A 267 9.68 14.02 14.64
N ASP A 268 9.52 13.54 15.87
CA ASP A 268 10.61 13.51 16.84
C ASP A 268 11.76 12.63 16.34
N THR A 269 11.42 11.48 15.72
CA THR A 269 12.44 10.60 15.10
C THR A 269 13.17 11.28 13.95
N GLN A 270 12.43 11.95 13.05
CA GLN A 270 13.02 12.70 11.93
C GLN A 270 13.96 13.79 12.44
N LYS A 271 13.53 14.53 13.47
CA LYS A 271 14.34 15.61 14.08
C LYS A 271 15.63 15.04 14.68
N LEU A 272 15.53 14.02 15.52
CA LEU A 272 16.69 13.40 16.18
C LEU A 272 17.67 12.78 15.19
N VAL A 273 17.21 12.08 14.15
CA VAL A 273 18.09 11.53 13.12
C VAL A 273 18.77 12.64 12.32
N LYS A 274 18.06 13.74 12.04
CA LYS A 274 18.67 14.89 11.38
C LYS A 274 19.75 15.54 12.23
N GLU A 275 19.49 15.72 13.52
CA GLU A 275 20.45 16.35 14.48
C GLU A 275 21.69 15.49 14.70
N GLU A 276 21.53 14.15 14.86
CA GLU A 276 22.64 13.27 15.24
C GLU A 276 23.44 12.74 14.03
N LEU A 277 22.77 12.48 12.90
CA LEU A 277 23.35 11.81 11.74
C LEU A 277 23.40 12.68 10.49
N ASN A 278 22.78 13.87 10.50
CA ASN A 278 22.57 14.75 9.35
C ASN A 278 21.86 14.04 8.18
N ILE A 279 20.96 13.08 8.48
CA ILE A 279 20.17 12.33 7.49
C ILE A 279 18.71 12.78 7.56
N ASP A 280 18.09 13.02 6.39
CA ASP A 280 16.67 13.30 6.29
C ASP A 280 15.88 12.01 6.06
N LEU A 281 15.08 11.60 7.05
CA LEU A 281 14.17 10.46 6.92
C LEU A 281 12.90 10.87 6.17
N ILE A 282 12.60 10.16 5.07
CA ILE A 282 11.42 10.37 4.24
C ILE A 282 10.37 9.32 4.60
N ASN A 283 9.14 9.74 4.86
CA ASN A 283 8.06 8.81 5.18
C ASN A 283 7.76 7.86 4.02
N GLU A 284 7.75 6.55 4.28
CA GLU A 284 7.20 5.55 3.37
C GLU A 284 5.68 5.42 3.57
N VAL A 285 5.24 5.50 4.82
CA VAL A 285 3.82 5.49 5.18
C VAL A 285 3.10 6.71 4.62
N ARG A 286 1.91 6.48 4.03
CA ARG A 286 1.02 7.55 3.59
C ARG A 286 0.22 8.08 4.78
N ILE A 287 0.48 9.32 5.18
CA ILE A 287 -0.28 10.04 6.20
C ILE A 287 -1.47 10.72 5.52
N ILE A 288 -2.66 10.47 6.04
CA ILE A 288 -3.90 11.09 5.59
C ILE A 288 -4.33 12.12 6.63
#